data_d1b3fb3087c26120084ee3fe86e6988e
#
_entry.id   d1b3fb3087c26120084ee3fe86e6988e
#
_cell.length_a   1.000
_cell.length_b   1.000
_cell.length_c   1.000
_cell.angle_alpha   90.00
_cell.angle_beta   90.00
_cell.angle_gamma   90.00
#
_symmetry.space_group_name_H-M   'P 1'
#
loop_
_entity.id
_entity.type
_entity.pdbx_description
1 polymer ?
#
loop_
_entity_poly.entity_id
_entity_poly.type
_entity_poly.pdbx_seq_one_letter_code
_entity_poly.pdbx_strand_id
1 'polypeptide(L)'
;MALAARSALALATTTALLTVLPTAMPPGRAEGGGVTITSYGHSALLVQGGGARVLLNPFRAVGCAAGLAEPQVGADVILASSTLRDEGAVGVASGRMLVKPGSYRVAGLQIEGIAAPHDRVGGKRFGLSTLWRWKQGGLDFAHLGGTAGSITPSDKVLLGRPDVLIIGVGGGAKVYTGKEAAEVVRALEPRRVIPVQFRNAPPSEGCDVGSAEPFLQAMAGTTVRRGGRTLSLVPPLGDTMVIELMR
;
A
#
# COMPACT_ATOMS: atom_id res chain seq x y z
N MET A 1 51.69 -62.83 -58.81
CA MET A 1 51.21 -63.09 -57.45
C MET A 1 51.37 -61.81 -56.64
N ALA A 2 50.27 -61.09 -56.43
CA ALA A 2 50.25 -59.82 -55.67
C ALA A 2 49.27 -59.97 -54.53
N LEU A 3 49.81 -59.90 -53.33
CA LEU A 3 49.03 -59.97 -52.07
C LEU A 3 48.42 -58.56 -51.75
N ALA A 4 47.12 -58.46 -51.68
CA ALA A 4 46.42 -57.24 -51.29
C ALA A 4 46.26 -57.18 -49.76
N ALA A 5 46.88 -56.17 -49.12
CA ALA A 5 46.67 -55.87 -47.71
C ALA A 5 45.42 -55.03 -47.55
N ARG A 6 44.45 -55.50 -46.72
CA ARG A 6 43.25 -54.78 -46.31
C ARG A 6 43.55 -54.05 -45.01
N SER A 7 43.56 -52.71 -45.05
CA SER A 7 43.64 -51.85 -43.84
C SER A 7 42.23 -51.66 -43.27
N ALA A 8 41.98 -52.08 -42.03
CA ALA A 8 40.77 -51.83 -41.27
C ALA A 8 40.89 -50.49 -40.58
N LEU A 9 39.99 -49.56 -40.90
CA LEU A 9 39.87 -48.24 -40.27
C LEU A 9 38.93 -48.38 -39.05
N ALA A 10 39.47 -48.27 -37.88
CA ALA A 10 38.67 -48.28 -36.63
C ALA A 10 38.11 -46.86 -36.39
N LEU A 11 36.79 -46.73 -36.38
CA LEU A 11 36.09 -45.49 -36.06
C LEU A 11 35.88 -45.40 -34.58
N ALA A 12 36.65 -44.50 -33.90
CA ALA A 12 36.46 -44.24 -32.48
C ALA A 12 35.33 -43.19 -32.29
N THR A 13 34.18 -43.65 -31.76
CA THR A 13 33.09 -42.77 -31.32
C THR A 13 33.36 -42.23 -29.93
N THR A 14 33.70 -40.95 -29.85
CA THR A 14 33.81 -40.22 -28.57
C THR A 14 32.43 -39.77 -28.14
N THR A 15 31.85 -40.40 -27.12
CA THR A 15 30.59 -39.97 -26.47
C THR A 15 30.93 -38.83 -25.50
N ALA A 16 30.58 -37.60 -25.86
CA ALA A 16 30.68 -36.47 -24.95
C ALA A 16 29.56 -36.52 -23.91
N LEU A 17 29.90 -36.77 -22.66
CA LEU A 17 28.99 -36.70 -21.52
C LEU A 17 28.77 -35.23 -21.17
N LEU A 18 27.60 -34.66 -21.54
CA LEU A 18 27.19 -33.35 -21.07
C LEU A 18 26.81 -33.44 -19.58
N THR A 19 27.71 -33.01 -18.70
CA THR A 19 27.40 -32.77 -17.29
C THR A 19 26.58 -31.48 -17.18
N VAL A 20 25.25 -31.63 -16.97
CA VAL A 20 24.37 -30.52 -16.59
C VAL A 20 24.66 -30.20 -15.13
N LEU A 21 25.40 -29.10 -14.90
CA LEU A 21 25.55 -28.52 -13.57
C LEU A 21 24.19 -28.03 -13.07
N PRO A 22 23.74 -28.40 -11.86
CA PRO A 22 22.54 -27.81 -11.30
C PRO A 22 22.79 -26.32 -11.08
N THR A 23 22.07 -25.46 -11.78
CA THR A 23 22.01 -24.03 -11.47
C THR A 23 21.42 -23.91 -10.08
N ALA A 24 22.25 -23.54 -9.09
CA ALA A 24 21.79 -23.18 -7.77
C ALA A 24 20.77 -22.03 -7.91
N MET A 25 19.50 -22.29 -7.62
CA MET A 25 18.51 -21.24 -7.47
C MET A 25 19.02 -20.29 -6.37
N PRO A 26 18.96 -18.96 -6.59
CA PRO A 26 19.29 -18.02 -5.52
C PRO A 26 18.41 -18.38 -4.30
N PRO A 27 18.95 -18.28 -3.06
CA PRO A 27 18.19 -18.58 -1.87
C PRO A 27 16.91 -17.76 -1.90
N GLY A 28 15.77 -18.44 -1.93
CA GLY A 28 14.46 -17.82 -1.86
C GLY A 28 14.50 -16.86 -0.67
N ARG A 29 14.20 -15.59 -0.91
CA ARG A 29 14.05 -14.58 0.14
C ARG A 29 13.06 -15.18 1.12
N ALA A 30 13.50 -15.53 2.33
CA ALA A 30 12.63 -16.09 3.35
C ALA A 30 11.44 -15.12 3.48
N GLU A 31 10.26 -15.59 3.11
CA GLU A 31 9.00 -14.88 3.36
C GLU A 31 8.74 -14.95 4.87
N GLY A 32 9.50 -14.17 5.64
CA GLY A 32 9.12 -13.83 7.00
C GLY A 32 7.78 -13.12 6.91
N GLY A 33 6.70 -13.80 7.35
CA GLY A 33 5.38 -13.19 7.37
C GLY A 33 5.41 -11.90 8.16
N GLY A 34 4.73 -10.85 7.64
CA GLY A 34 4.61 -9.57 8.30
C GLY A 34 5.19 -8.39 7.52
N VAL A 35 4.89 -7.22 8.04
CA VAL A 35 5.33 -5.95 7.47
C VAL A 35 5.75 -4.97 8.57
N THR A 36 6.60 -4.01 8.19
CA THR A 36 6.86 -2.80 8.95
C THR A 36 6.28 -1.62 8.20
N ILE A 37 5.50 -0.78 8.89
CA ILE A 37 4.86 0.42 8.35
C ILE A 37 5.53 1.62 9.00
N THR A 38 6.05 2.55 8.18
CA THR A 38 6.67 3.80 8.65
C THR A 38 5.84 4.98 8.21
N SER A 39 5.44 5.84 9.17
CA SER A 39 4.69 7.07 8.91
C SER A 39 5.63 8.24 8.62
N TYR A 40 5.34 8.97 7.57
CA TYR A 40 5.95 10.27 7.23
C TYR A 40 5.03 11.44 7.58
N GLY A 41 3.87 11.13 8.13
CA GLY A 41 2.82 12.09 8.45
C GLY A 41 1.82 12.28 7.31
N HIS A 42 0.78 13.07 7.57
CA HIS A 42 -0.37 13.26 6.68
C HIS A 42 -0.96 11.92 6.22
N SER A 43 -0.74 11.52 4.96
CA SER A 43 -1.17 10.22 4.42
C SER A 43 -0.02 9.38 3.87
N ALA A 44 1.23 9.81 4.06
CA ALA A 44 2.38 9.10 3.54
C ALA A 44 2.83 8.00 4.49
N LEU A 45 2.67 6.75 4.05
CA LEU A 45 3.12 5.55 4.76
C LEU A 45 3.99 4.70 3.84
N LEU A 46 5.11 4.19 4.36
CA LEU A 46 5.92 3.18 3.68
C LEU A 46 5.66 1.81 4.32
N VAL A 47 5.12 0.87 3.54
CA VAL A 47 4.88 -0.52 3.94
C VAL A 47 6.01 -1.38 3.39
N GLN A 48 6.78 -2.03 4.27
CA GLN A 48 7.94 -2.85 3.91
C GLN A 48 7.77 -4.27 4.45
N GLY A 49 8.03 -5.28 3.63
CA GLY A 49 7.94 -6.71 3.98
C GLY A 49 7.40 -7.53 2.82
N GLY A 50 7.36 -8.85 2.95
CA GLY A 50 6.91 -9.73 1.86
C GLY A 50 7.64 -9.50 0.53
N GLY A 51 8.91 -9.08 0.59
CA GLY A 51 9.74 -8.85 -0.60
C GLY A 51 9.54 -7.51 -1.31
N ALA A 52 8.66 -6.63 -0.84
CA ALA A 52 8.32 -5.37 -1.52
C ALA A 52 8.31 -4.15 -0.57
N ARG A 53 8.46 -2.97 -1.18
CA ARG A 53 8.34 -1.64 -0.56
C ARG A 53 7.24 -0.86 -1.27
N VAL A 54 6.15 -0.61 -0.58
CA VAL A 54 4.99 0.14 -1.08
C VAL A 54 4.91 1.48 -0.36
N LEU A 55 5.05 2.59 -1.09
CA LEU A 55 4.85 3.93 -0.55
C LEU A 55 3.45 4.43 -0.91
N LEU A 56 2.72 4.92 0.08
CA LEU A 56 1.39 5.48 -0.08
C LEU A 56 1.46 6.99 -0.07
N ASN A 57 0.73 7.64 -0.94
CA ASN A 57 0.44 9.09 -0.96
C ASN A 57 1.63 9.99 -0.58
N PRO A 58 2.78 9.95 -1.31
CA PRO A 58 3.85 10.92 -1.08
C PRO A 58 3.33 12.34 -1.31
N PHE A 59 3.85 13.31 -0.55
CA PHE A 59 3.38 14.68 -0.57
C PHE A 59 4.52 15.69 -0.71
N ARG A 60 4.21 16.88 -1.25
CA ARG A 60 4.98 18.11 -1.05
C ARG A 60 4.49 18.78 0.24
N ALA A 61 5.38 19.47 0.93
CA ALA A 61 5.08 20.19 2.16
C ALA A 61 4.21 21.44 1.93
N VAL A 62 3.01 21.24 1.37
CA VAL A 62 2.02 22.28 1.05
C VAL A 62 0.63 21.89 1.58
N GLY A 63 -0.29 22.84 1.67
CA GLY A 63 -1.67 22.60 2.12
C GLY A 63 -1.69 21.94 3.49
N CYS A 64 -2.40 20.81 3.63
CA CYS A 64 -2.50 20.08 4.89
C CYS A 64 -1.20 19.34 5.27
N ALA A 65 -0.27 19.14 4.35
CA ALA A 65 1.05 18.58 4.62
C ALA A 65 2.11 19.67 4.94
N ALA A 66 1.75 20.94 4.97
CA ALA A 66 2.67 22.03 5.28
C ALA A 66 3.33 21.84 6.66
N GLY A 67 4.66 22.05 6.69
CA GLY A 67 5.49 21.87 7.89
C GLY A 67 5.96 20.43 8.15
N LEU A 68 5.55 19.46 7.35
CA LEU A 68 6.06 18.09 7.41
C LEU A 68 7.27 17.92 6.48
N ALA A 69 8.19 17.02 6.84
CA ALA A 69 9.28 16.63 5.96
C ALA A 69 8.76 15.75 4.81
N GLU A 70 9.08 16.12 3.57
CA GLU A 70 8.69 15.35 2.39
C GLU A 70 9.28 13.92 2.44
N PRO A 71 8.53 12.87 2.08
CA PRO A 71 9.00 11.48 2.15
C PRO A 71 9.98 11.14 1.02
N GLN A 72 11.23 11.59 1.13
CA GLN A 72 12.30 11.32 0.17
C GLN A 72 12.83 9.90 0.36
N VAL A 73 12.10 8.92 -0.13
CA VAL A 73 12.43 7.50 0.02
C VAL A 73 12.30 6.75 -1.30
N GLY A 74 13.02 5.61 -1.42
CA GLY A 74 12.83 4.67 -2.52
C GLY A 74 11.74 3.65 -2.18
N ALA A 75 10.92 3.32 -3.17
CA ALA A 75 9.92 2.27 -3.11
C ALA A 75 9.90 1.47 -4.43
N ASP A 76 9.43 0.23 -4.39
CA ASP A 76 9.24 -0.55 -5.62
C ASP A 76 7.98 -0.06 -6.36
N VAL A 77 6.96 0.32 -5.59
CA VAL A 77 5.73 0.90 -6.11
C VAL A 77 5.22 2.02 -5.18
N ILE A 78 4.66 3.06 -5.80
CA ILE A 78 4.00 4.17 -5.14
C ILE A 78 2.52 4.11 -5.50
N LEU A 79 1.65 4.02 -4.49
CA LEU A 79 0.20 4.04 -4.66
C LEU A 79 -0.31 5.41 -4.21
N ALA A 80 -0.76 6.22 -5.14
CA ALA A 80 -1.32 7.53 -4.86
C ALA A 80 -2.83 7.54 -5.12
N SER A 81 -3.62 8.09 -4.20
CA SER A 81 -5.07 8.23 -4.38
C SER A 81 -5.40 9.28 -5.43
N SER A 82 -4.57 10.30 -5.59
CA SER A 82 -4.72 11.37 -6.59
C SER A 82 -3.36 11.90 -7.01
N THR A 83 -3.32 12.97 -7.80
CA THR A 83 -2.11 13.72 -8.16
C THR A 83 -1.99 15.05 -7.43
N LEU A 84 -2.79 15.28 -6.40
CA LEU A 84 -2.70 16.49 -5.59
C LEU A 84 -1.35 16.54 -4.86
N ARG A 85 -0.79 17.75 -4.75
CA ARG A 85 0.58 17.93 -4.23
C ARG A 85 0.72 17.52 -2.77
N ASP A 86 -0.34 17.58 -2.00
CA ASP A 86 -0.38 17.21 -0.59
C ASP A 86 -0.73 15.72 -0.33
N GLU A 87 -1.07 14.95 -1.39
CA GLU A 87 -1.44 13.54 -1.21
C GLU A 87 -1.09 12.59 -2.37
N GLY A 88 -0.26 13.02 -3.32
CA GLY A 88 0.11 12.21 -4.49
C GLY A 88 1.15 12.90 -5.34
N ALA A 89 2.12 13.56 -4.70
CA ALA A 89 3.12 14.37 -5.36
C ALA A 89 4.06 13.53 -6.23
N VAL A 90 4.09 13.86 -7.51
CA VAL A 90 5.03 13.25 -8.46
C VAL A 90 6.45 13.76 -8.17
N GLY A 91 7.45 12.87 -8.26
CA GLY A 91 8.87 13.22 -8.16
C GLY A 91 9.39 13.54 -6.75
N VAL A 92 8.62 13.22 -5.70
CA VAL A 92 9.08 13.32 -4.30
C VAL A 92 9.84 12.07 -3.89
N ALA A 93 9.40 10.91 -4.35
CA ALA A 93 9.99 9.61 -4.06
C ALA A 93 10.36 8.89 -5.36
N SER A 94 11.33 7.98 -5.31
CA SER A 94 11.68 7.12 -6.42
C SER A 94 10.88 5.82 -6.38
N GLY A 95 10.38 5.36 -7.55
CA GLY A 95 9.61 4.13 -7.69
C GLY A 95 8.54 4.24 -8.79
N ARG A 96 7.92 3.11 -9.10
CA ARG A 96 6.82 3.08 -10.10
C ARG A 96 5.54 3.62 -9.47
N MET A 97 5.09 4.79 -9.91
CA MET A 97 3.87 5.42 -9.40
C MET A 97 2.62 4.92 -10.13
N LEU A 98 1.64 4.47 -9.37
CA LEU A 98 0.29 4.12 -9.82
C LEU A 98 -0.69 5.13 -9.21
N VAL A 99 -1.55 5.71 -10.06
CA VAL A 99 -2.56 6.69 -9.65
C VAL A 99 -3.95 6.32 -10.19
N LYS A 100 -4.00 5.69 -11.37
CA LYS A 100 -5.27 5.37 -12.06
C LYS A 100 -5.86 4.07 -11.53
N PRO A 101 -7.19 3.94 -11.46
CA PRO A 101 -7.86 2.66 -11.22
C PRO A 101 -7.45 1.61 -12.26
N GLY A 102 -7.44 0.32 -11.84
CA GLY A 102 -7.08 -0.81 -12.69
C GLY A 102 -6.36 -1.90 -11.91
N SER A 103 -6.07 -3.01 -12.59
CA SER A 103 -5.33 -4.15 -12.04
C SER A 103 -3.88 -4.08 -12.48
N TYR A 104 -2.96 -4.21 -11.54
CA TYR A 104 -1.54 -4.09 -11.76
C TYR A 104 -0.77 -5.25 -11.14
N ARG A 105 0.37 -5.60 -11.77
CA ARG A 105 1.36 -6.50 -11.19
C ARG A 105 2.70 -5.79 -11.14
N VAL A 106 3.19 -5.50 -9.92
CA VAL A 106 4.44 -4.77 -9.69
C VAL A 106 5.15 -5.36 -8.48
N ALA A 107 6.45 -5.59 -8.58
CA ALA A 107 7.29 -6.12 -7.50
C ALA A 107 6.74 -7.42 -6.87
N GLY A 108 6.13 -8.29 -7.68
CA GLY A 108 5.48 -9.52 -7.22
C GLY A 108 4.11 -9.33 -6.57
N LEU A 109 3.66 -8.10 -6.38
CA LEU A 109 2.35 -7.78 -5.80
C LEU A 109 1.27 -7.73 -6.89
N GLN A 110 0.10 -8.28 -6.56
CA GLN A 110 -1.16 -8.01 -7.27
C GLN A 110 -1.82 -6.81 -6.59
N ILE A 111 -2.08 -5.74 -7.34
CA ILE A 111 -2.59 -4.47 -6.82
C ILE A 111 -3.84 -4.10 -7.61
N GLU A 112 -4.92 -3.81 -6.91
CA GLU A 112 -6.19 -3.38 -7.48
C GLU A 112 -6.47 -1.93 -7.10
N GLY A 113 -6.70 -1.09 -8.10
CA GLY A 113 -7.14 0.29 -7.95
C GLY A 113 -8.62 0.43 -8.30
N ILE A 114 -9.42 0.96 -7.39
CA ILE A 114 -10.87 1.13 -7.51
C ILE A 114 -11.17 2.62 -7.59
N ALA A 115 -11.93 3.07 -8.61
CA ALA A 115 -12.33 4.46 -8.73
C ALA A 115 -13.38 4.83 -7.67
N ALA A 116 -13.18 5.94 -6.98
CA ALA A 116 -14.15 6.49 -6.03
C ALA A 116 -14.24 8.01 -6.19
N PRO A 117 -15.38 8.65 -5.87
CA PRO A 117 -15.45 10.10 -5.81
C PRO A 117 -14.49 10.66 -4.77
N HIS A 118 -13.69 11.66 -5.15
CA HIS A 118 -12.77 12.31 -4.21
C HIS A 118 -13.50 13.20 -3.19
N ASP A 119 -14.69 13.65 -3.54
CA ASP A 119 -15.52 14.54 -2.73
C ASP A 119 -16.95 14.00 -2.52
N ARG A 120 -17.71 14.65 -1.61
CA ARG A 120 -19.09 14.26 -1.26
C ARG A 120 -20.12 14.57 -2.34
N VAL A 121 -19.74 15.26 -3.40
CA VAL A 121 -20.62 15.64 -4.52
C VAL A 121 -20.36 14.83 -5.79
N GLY A 122 -19.90 13.60 -5.63
CA GLY A 122 -19.69 12.66 -6.73
C GLY A 122 -18.48 12.97 -7.59
N GLY A 123 -17.44 13.59 -7.03
CA GLY A 123 -16.22 13.97 -7.75
C GLY A 123 -16.36 15.25 -8.58
N LYS A 124 -17.45 15.99 -8.45
CA LYS A 124 -17.67 17.21 -9.23
C LYS A 124 -16.68 18.33 -8.94
N ARG A 125 -16.10 18.37 -7.74
CA ARG A 125 -15.17 19.41 -7.31
C ARG A 125 -13.69 18.99 -7.45
N PHE A 126 -13.37 17.75 -7.06
CA PHE A 126 -11.98 17.25 -7.00
C PHE A 126 -11.73 16.03 -7.89
N GLY A 127 -12.72 15.62 -8.69
CA GLY A 127 -12.60 14.47 -9.57
C GLY A 127 -12.71 13.13 -8.83
N LEU A 128 -12.06 12.12 -9.38
CA LEU A 128 -12.01 10.79 -8.81
C LEU A 128 -10.69 10.58 -8.07
N SER A 129 -10.74 9.83 -6.99
CA SER A 129 -9.59 9.24 -6.32
C SER A 129 -9.51 7.73 -6.62
N THR A 130 -8.38 7.13 -6.32
CA THR A 130 -8.20 5.68 -6.42
C THR A 130 -8.05 5.08 -5.02
N LEU A 131 -8.95 4.17 -4.69
CA LEU A 131 -8.81 3.29 -3.52
C LEU A 131 -7.92 2.12 -3.93
N TRP A 132 -7.00 1.71 -3.05
CA TRP A 132 -6.05 0.65 -3.35
C TRP A 132 -6.28 -0.56 -2.48
N ARG A 133 -6.21 -1.74 -3.09
CA ARG A 133 -6.18 -3.03 -2.39
C ARG A 133 -4.99 -3.86 -2.88
N TRP A 134 -4.26 -4.48 -1.96
CA TRP A 134 -3.16 -5.41 -2.27
C TRP A 134 -2.91 -6.37 -1.11
N LYS A 135 -2.15 -7.44 -1.37
CA LYS A 135 -1.67 -8.35 -0.34
C LYS A 135 -0.16 -8.24 -0.19
N GLN A 136 0.33 -8.11 1.04
CA GLN A 136 1.75 -7.99 1.34
C GLN A 136 2.09 -8.57 2.72
N GLY A 137 3.19 -9.33 2.82
CA GLY A 137 3.62 -9.94 4.08
C GLY A 137 2.59 -10.86 4.73
N GLY A 138 1.71 -11.47 3.93
CA GLY A 138 0.61 -12.30 4.41
C GLY A 138 -0.64 -11.57 4.88
N LEU A 139 -0.69 -10.23 4.76
CA LEU A 139 -1.81 -9.37 5.17
C LEU A 139 -2.50 -8.75 3.95
N ASP A 140 -3.84 -8.66 3.99
CA ASP A 140 -4.66 -7.94 3.02
C ASP A 140 -4.80 -6.48 3.44
N PHE A 141 -4.40 -5.57 2.56
CA PHE A 141 -4.43 -4.11 2.77
C PHE A 141 -5.54 -3.46 1.95
N ALA A 142 -6.18 -2.44 2.52
CA ALA A 142 -6.96 -1.44 1.81
C ALA A 142 -6.51 -0.04 2.22
N HIS A 143 -6.28 0.85 1.23
CA HIS A 143 -5.94 2.25 1.42
C HIS A 143 -7.00 3.12 0.75
N LEU A 144 -7.72 3.88 1.55
CA LEU A 144 -8.80 4.74 1.10
C LEU A 144 -8.41 6.23 1.04
N GLY A 145 -7.15 6.56 1.36
CA GLY A 145 -6.48 7.84 1.22
C GLY A 145 -7.39 9.07 1.12
N GLY A 146 -7.13 9.92 0.17
CA GLY A 146 -7.94 11.10 -0.10
C GLY A 146 -9.28 10.74 -0.77
N THR A 147 -10.29 10.39 0.00
CA THR A 147 -11.68 10.25 -0.46
C THR A 147 -12.65 10.71 0.62
N ALA A 148 -13.73 11.36 0.19
CA ALA A 148 -14.88 11.70 1.03
C ALA A 148 -16.18 11.19 0.39
N GLY A 149 -16.10 10.49 -0.73
CA GLY A 149 -17.24 9.87 -1.39
C GLY A 149 -17.74 8.64 -0.63
N SER A 150 -19.05 8.38 -0.69
CA SER A 150 -19.65 7.22 -0.04
C SER A 150 -19.12 5.92 -0.65
N ILE A 151 -18.81 4.93 0.18
CA ILE A 151 -18.48 3.58 -0.24
C ILE A 151 -19.76 2.87 -0.67
N THR A 152 -19.82 2.46 -1.94
CA THR A 152 -20.96 1.74 -2.51
C THR A 152 -20.93 0.25 -2.11
N PRO A 153 -22.03 -0.49 -2.27
CA PRO A 153 -22.01 -1.95 -2.11
C PRO A 153 -20.99 -2.64 -3.02
N SER A 154 -20.80 -2.15 -4.26
CA SER A 154 -19.78 -2.67 -5.18
C SER A 154 -18.37 -2.44 -4.65
N ASP A 155 -18.08 -1.26 -4.10
CA ASP A 155 -16.77 -0.95 -3.53
C ASP A 155 -16.47 -1.87 -2.33
N LYS A 156 -17.49 -2.16 -1.48
CA LYS A 156 -17.34 -3.11 -0.37
C LYS A 156 -16.95 -4.50 -0.86
N VAL A 157 -17.59 -4.99 -1.94
CA VAL A 157 -17.25 -6.29 -2.54
C VAL A 157 -15.82 -6.29 -3.07
N LEU A 158 -15.41 -5.22 -3.77
CA LEU A 158 -14.07 -5.10 -4.34
C LEU A 158 -12.99 -4.95 -3.25
N LEU A 159 -13.24 -4.16 -2.22
CA LEU A 159 -12.32 -3.99 -1.09
C LEU A 159 -12.24 -5.22 -0.20
N GLY A 160 -13.34 -5.97 -0.09
CA GLY A 160 -13.47 -7.11 0.81
C GLY A 160 -13.35 -6.71 2.28
N ARG A 161 -12.96 -7.67 3.12
CA ARG A 161 -12.62 -7.44 4.53
C ARG A 161 -11.09 -7.39 4.66
N PRO A 162 -10.47 -6.21 4.69
CA PRO A 162 -9.02 -6.12 4.78
C PRO A 162 -8.51 -6.47 6.19
N ASP A 163 -7.30 -7.00 6.29
CA ASP A 163 -6.63 -7.12 7.58
C ASP A 163 -6.23 -5.74 8.10
N VAL A 164 -5.76 -4.87 7.20
CA VAL A 164 -5.29 -3.52 7.51
C VAL A 164 -6.01 -2.50 6.63
N LEU A 165 -6.77 -1.61 7.25
CA LEU A 165 -7.43 -0.49 6.61
C LEU A 165 -6.71 0.82 6.94
N ILE A 166 -6.26 1.54 5.91
CA ILE A 166 -5.66 2.87 6.00
C ILE A 166 -6.70 3.87 5.48
N ILE A 167 -7.12 4.80 6.33
CA ILE A 167 -8.27 5.67 6.06
C ILE A 167 -8.05 7.09 6.58
N GLY A 168 -8.37 8.09 5.75
CA GLY A 168 -8.42 9.49 6.16
C GLY A 168 -9.58 9.75 7.13
N VAL A 169 -9.33 10.50 8.22
CA VAL A 169 -10.32 10.70 9.30
C VAL A 169 -10.50 12.17 9.71
N GLY A 170 -9.69 13.07 9.16
CA GLY A 170 -9.64 14.46 9.63
C GLY A 170 -10.74 15.38 9.09
N GLY A 171 -11.58 14.90 8.21
CA GLY A 171 -12.63 15.75 7.60
C GLY A 171 -12.12 16.64 6.46
N GLY A 172 -12.79 17.75 6.24
CA GLY A 172 -12.51 18.61 5.11
C GLY A 172 -13.22 18.16 3.84
N ALA A 173 -12.89 18.79 2.72
CA ALA A 173 -13.63 18.59 1.46
C ALA A 173 -13.32 17.25 0.77
N LYS A 174 -12.12 16.70 1.00
CA LYS A 174 -11.57 15.53 0.30
C LYS A 174 -11.36 14.30 1.20
N VAL A 175 -11.67 14.41 2.48
CA VAL A 175 -11.40 13.38 3.49
C VAL A 175 -12.66 13.11 4.28
N TYR A 176 -12.90 11.88 4.67
CA TYR A 176 -14.02 11.53 5.55
C TYR A 176 -13.96 12.32 6.85
N THR A 177 -15.10 12.80 7.32
CA THR A 177 -15.26 13.20 8.72
C THR A 177 -15.05 12.00 9.63
N GLY A 178 -14.75 12.23 10.90
CA GLY A 178 -14.58 11.14 11.87
C GLY A 178 -15.77 10.19 11.92
N LYS A 179 -17.01 10.71 11.79
CA LYS A 179 -18.23 9.90 11.76
C LYS A 179 -18.33 9.05 10.49
N GLU A 180 -18.12 9.65 9.32
CA GLU A 180 -18.12 8.93 8.04
C GLU A 180 -17.05 7.85 8.00
N ALA A 181 -15.83 8.15 8.46
CA ALA A 181 -14.75 7.17 8.56
C ALA A 181 -15.12 6.00 9.47
N ALA A 182 -15.76 6.25 10.61
CA ALA A 182 -16.23 5.21 11.52
C ALA A 182 -17.32 4.31 10.89
N GLU A 183 -18.21 4.88 10.08
CA GLU A 183 -19.20 4.12 9.31
C GLU A 183 -18.53 3.20 8.27
N VAL A 184 -17.52 3.69 7.56
CA VAL A 184 -16.73 2.89 6.61
C VAL A 184 -15.96 1.77 7.32
N VAL A 185 -15.31 2.06 8.45
CA VAL A 185 -14.60 1.06 9.25
C VAL A 185 -15.54 -0.07 9.70
N ARG A 186 -16.73 0.28 10.21
CA ARG A 186 -17.74 -0.72 10.61
C ARG A 186 -18.24 -1.54 9.41
N ALA A 187 -18.31 -0.92 8.23
CA ALA A 187 -18.81 -1.59 7.03
C ALA A 187 -17.79 -2.56 6.41
N LEU A 188 -16.49 -2.34 6.63
CA LEU A 188 -15.38 -3.16 6.10
C LEU A 188 -14.81 -4.13 7.15
N GLU A 189 -15.09 -3.93 8.44
CA GLU A 189 -14.69 -4.78 9.57
C GLU A 189 -13.21 -5.20 9.56
N PRO A 190 -12.25 -4.27 9.42
CA PRO A 190 -10.84 -4.60 9.40
C PRO A 190 -10.33 -5.08 10.78
N ARG A 191 -9.20 -5.79 10.82
CA ARG A 191 -8.53 -6.14 12.08
C ARG A 191 -7.66 -5.00 12.62
N ARG A 192 -7.07 -4.20 11.75
CA ARG A 192 -6.29 -3.00 12.08
C ARG A 192 -6.77 -1.81 11.28
N VAL A 193 -6.91 -0.69 11.95
CA VAL A 193 -7.24 0.61 11.33
C VAL A 193 -6.08 1.55 11.57
N ILE A 194 -5.54 2.13 10.51
CA ILE A 194 -4.51 3.17 10.57
C ILE A 194 -5.15 4.48 10.11
N PRO A 195 -5.54 5.37 11.02
CA PRO A 195 -6.03 6.70 10.69
C PRO A 195 -4.91 7.54 10.07
N VAL A 196 -5.22 8.25 9.00
CA VAL A 196 -4.33 9.18 8.31
C VAL A 196 -5.06 10.49 7.99
N GLN A 197 -4.38 11.46 7.41
CA GLN A 197 -4.96 12.76 7.01
C GLN A 197 -5.73 13.44 8.17
N PHE A 198 -5.07 13.56 9.30
CA PHE A 198 -5.53 14.34 10.45
C PHE A 198 -4.39 15.18 11.00
N ARG A 199 -4.70 16.17 11.81
CA ARG A 199 -3.70 17.08 12.42
C ARG A 199 -3.90 17.14 13.93
N ASN A 200 -2.79 17.11 14.66
CA ASN A 200 -2.75 17.32 16.11
C ASN A 200 -2.33 18.76 16.48
N ALA A 201 -2.07 19.60 15.48
CA ALA A 201 -1.69 21.01 15.60
C ALA A 201 -2.74 21.90 14.95
N PRO A 202 -2.79 23.19 15.26
CA PRO A 202 -3.65 24.15 14.56
C PRO A 202 -3.48 24.02 13.04
N PRO A 203 -4.55 24.14 12.24
CA PRO A 203 -4.48 24.03 10.79
C PRO A 203 -3.56 25.12 10.22
N SER A 204 -2.75 24.76 9.22
CA SER A 204 -2.04 25.73 8.40
C SER A 204 -3.04 26.44 7.49
N GLU A 205 -2.68 27.62 6.98
CA GLU A 205 -3.49 28.33 6.02
C GLU A 205 -3.86 27.44 4.84
N GLY A 206 -5.13 27.44 4.45
CA GLY A 206 -5.65 26.60 3.37
C GLY A 206 -5.85 25.11 3.69
N CYS A 207 -5.62 24.67 4.94
CA CYS A 207 -5.90 23.30 5.38
C CYS A 207 -7.26 23.22 6.07
N ASP A 208 -8.13 22.33 5.58
CA ASP A 208 -9.47 22.05 6.10
C ASP A 208 -9.55 20.73 6.91
N VAL A 209 -8.40 20.07 7.16
CA VAL A 209 -8.32 18.81 7.90
C VAL A 209 -8.15 19.08 9.40
N GLY A 210 -9.02 18.48 10.21
CA GLY A 210 -9.00 18.55 11.67
C GLY A 210 -8.26 17.40 12.33
N SER A 211 -8.53 17.21 13.64
CA SER A 211 -7.92 16.14 14.45
C SER A 211 -8.57 14.78 14.22
N ALA A 212 -7.92 13.71 14.72
CA ALA A 212 -8.50 12.36 14.74
C ALA A 212 -9.57 12.18 15.84
N GLU A 213 -9.72 13.14 16.76
CA GLU A 213 -10.58 12.99 17.94
C GLU A 213 -12.05 12.67 17.61
N PRO A 214 -12.70 13.32 16.61
CA PRO A 214 -14.07 12.97 16.24
C PRO A 214 -14.20 11.52 15.75
N PHE A 215 -13.17 10.97 15.11
CA PHE A 215 -13.13 9.57 14.71
C PHE A 215 -12.99 8.65 15.92
N LEU A 216 -12.08 8.95 16.84
CA LEU A 216 -11.86 8.15 18.05
C LEU A 216 -13.13 8.12 18.92
N GLN A 217 -13.83 9.24 19.05
CA GLN A 217 -15.13 9.32 19.75
C GLN A 217 -16.20 8.50 19.03
N ALA A 218 -16.29 8.55 17.70
CA ALA A 218 -17.23 7.75 16.94
C ALA A 218 -16.91 6.24 17.00
N MET A 219 -15.67 5.86 17.32
CA MET A 219 -15.20 4.49 17.50
C MET A 219 -15.06 4.11 18.99
N ALA A 220 -15.76 4.80 19.88
CA ALA A 220 -15.72 4.51 21.32
C ALA A 220 -15.96 3.02 21.59
N GLY A 221 -15.19 2.43 22.52
CA GLY A 221 -15.20 0.99 22.82
C GLY A 221 -14.21 0.16 21.99
N THR A 222 -13.62 0.72 20.91
CA THR A 222 -12.56 0.06 20.17
C THR A 222 -11.20 0.33 20.82
N THR A 223 -10.36 -0.71 20.92
CA THR A 223 -9.00 -0.56 21.44
C THR A 223 -8.18 0.40 20.59
N VAL A 224 -7.59 1.42 21.20
CA VAL A 224 -6.69 2.38 20.55
C VAL A 224 -5.28 2.18 21.07
N ARG A 225 -4.33 1.89 20.18
CA ARG A 225 -2.90 1.89 20.47
C ARG A 225 -2.28 3.16 19.92
N ARG A 226 -1.59 3.90 20.77
CA ARG A 226 -0.87 5.12 20.39
C ARG A 226 0.61 4.77 20.24
N GLY A 227 1.08 4.78 19.00
CA GLY A 227 2.45 4.39 18.65
C GLY A 227 3.34 5.55 18.24
N GLY A 228 4.58 5.22 17.90
CA GLY A 228 5.53 6.11 17.23
C GLY A 228 5.32 6.19 15.73
N ARG A 229 6.42 6.47 15.02
CA ARG A 229 6.41 6.53 13.55
C ARG A 229 6.45 5.15 12.86
N THR A 230 6.72 4.09 13.61
CA THR A 230 6.89 2.75 13.06
C THR A 230 5.95 1.77 13.76
N LEU A 231 5.29 0.93 12.97
CA LEU A 231 4.39 -0.14 13.41
C LEU A 231 4.81 -1.44 12.72
N SER A 232 4.97 -2.51 13.50
CA SER A 232 5.20 -3.86 12.96
C SER A 232 3.94 -4.69 13.11
N LEU A 233 3.51 -5.34 12.02
CA LEU A 233 2.36 -6.24 11.98
C LEU A 233 2.82 -7.61 11.48
N VAL A 234 2.53 -8.65 12.24
CA VAL A 234 2.88 -10.04 11.92
C VAL A 234 1.59 -10.87 11.91
N PRO A 235 1.26 -11.56 10.81
CA PRO A 235 0.11 -12.44 10.77
C PRO A 235 0.32 -13.71 11.63
N PRO A 236 -0.76 -14.34 12.18
CA PRO A 236 -2.13 -13.86 12.08
C PRO A 236 -2.42 -12.70 13.03
N LEU A 237 -3.15 -11.70 12.55
CA LEU A 237 -3.69 -10.65 13.41
C LEU A 237 -4.89 -11.23 14.19
N GLY A 238 -4.98 -10.92 15.48
CA GLY A 238 -6.15 -11.33 16.28
C GLY A 238 -7.47 -10.75 15.72
N ASP A 239 -8.58 -11.37 16.07
CA ASP A 239 -9.92 -10.99 15.54
C ASP A 239 -10.45 -9.66 16.10
N THR A 240 -9.91 -9.20 17.22
CA THR A 240 -10.30 -7.90 17.80
C THR A 240 -9.75 -6.76 16.95
N MET A 241 -10.64 -5.84 16.57
CA MET A 241 -10.26 -4.61 15.88
C MET A 241 -9.41 -3.72 16.78
N VAL A 242 -8.32 -3.17 16.24
CA VAL A 242 -7.45 -2.23 16.93
C VAL A 242 -7.18 -1.03 16.03
N ILE A 243 -7.34 0.17 16.58
CA ILE A 243 -6.94 1.42 15.94
C ILE A 243 -5.48 1.68 16.29
N GLU A 244 -4.61 1.72 15.30
CA GLU A 244 -3.18 1.99 15.44
C GLU A 244 -2.93 3.48 15.09
N LEU A 245 -2.92 4.33 16.09
CA LEU A 245 -2.69 5.76 15.92
C LEU A 245 -1.19 6.05 15.88
N MET A 246 -0.66 6.24 14.69
CA MET A 246 0.75 6.55 14.43
C MET A 246 1.01 8.06 14.49
N ARG A 247 2.32 8.43 14.70
CA ARG A 247 2.80 9.84 14.67
C ARG A 247 3.38 10.19 13.31
#